data_9c4637d7a2fb34be9fbd9736c10dbeb3
#
_entry.id   9c4637d7a2fb34be9fbd9736c10dbeb3
#
_cell.length_a   1.000
_cell.length_b   1.000
_cell.length_c   1.000
_cell.angle_alpha   90.00
_cell.angle_beta   90.00
_cell.angle_gamma   90.00
#
_symmetry.space_group_name_H-M   'P 1'
#
loop_
_entity.id
_entity.type
_entity.pdbx_description
1 polymer ?
#
loop_
_entity_poly.entity_id
_entity_poly.type
_entity_poly.pdbx_seq_one_letter_code
_entity_poly.pdbx_strand_id
1 'polypeptide(L)'
;MSKSIPREFIDKLIEMSDIVGIIGTYVDLRQSSGQYRSKCPFHDGDNITTFSVSPQKGIYHCFTCKEGGNVISFLMKYLSLDFIEAVEKLAEINHVEIPRTATKLGPD
;
A
#
# COMPACT_ATOMS: atom_id res chain seq x y z
N MET A 1 16.03 -13.13 -13.40
CA MET A 1 15.19 -12.82 -14.02
C MET A 1 14.31 -11.85 -13.51
N SER A 2 14.11 -10.96 -14.02
CA SER A 2 13.31 -9.94 -13.50
C SER A 2 11.88 -10.12 -13.91
N LYS A 3 11.00 -9.67 -13.05
CA LYS A 3 9.61 -9.63 -13.35
C LYS A 3 9.29 -8.26 -13.88
N SER A 4 8.62 -8.23 -14.99
CA SER A 4 8.28 -6.99 -15.62
C SER A 4 6.77 -6.78 -15.50
N ILE A 5 6.40 -5.79 -14.74
CA ILE A 5 4.98 -5.49 -14.54
C ILE A 5 4.68 -4.15 -15.20
N PRO A 6 3.67 -4.09 -16.07
CA PRO A 6 3.35 -2.84 -16.75
C PRO A 6 3.00 -1.74 -15.76
N ARG A 7 3.53 -0.56 -16.00
CA ARG A 7 3.24 0.57 -15.13
C ARG A 7 1.77 0.90 -15.10
N GLU A 8 1.11 0.76 -16.24
CA GLU A 8 -0.31 1.02 -16.31
C GLU A 8 -1.09 0.10 -15.37
N PHE A 9 -0.66 -1.14 -15.29
CA PHE A 9 -1.31 -2.07 -14.38
C PHE A 9 -1.11 -1.64 -12.93
N ILE A 10 0.11 -1.23 -12.61
CA ILE A 10 0.43 -0.79 -11.26
C ILE A 10 -0.42 0.43 -10.88
N ASP A 11 -0.51 1.40 -11.77
CA ASP A 11 -1.31 2.59 -11.51
C ASP A 11 -2.78 2.24 -11.31
N LYS A 12 -3.29 1.34 -12.14
CA LYS A 12 -4.67 0.92 -12.02
C LYS A 12 -4.89 0.16 -10.70
N LEU A 13 -3.93 -0.65 -10.34
CA LEU A 13 -4.02 -1.41 -9.09
C LEU A 13 -4.08 -0.47 -7.90
N ILE A 14 -3.25 0.55 -7.90
CA ILE A 14 -3.28 1.53 -6.83
C ILE A 14 -4.62 2.24 -6.79
N GLU A 15 -5.12 2.61 -7.96
CA GLU A 15 -6.39 3.31 -8.08
C GLU A 15 -7.56 2.51 -7.54
N MET A 16 -7.57 1.22 -7.81
CA MET A 16 -8.68 0.37 -7.40
C MET A 16 -8.55 -0.08 -5.96
N SER A 17 -7.42 0.17 -5.33
CA SER A 17 -7.18 -0.29 -3.97
C SER A 17 -7.82 0.65 -2.96
N ASP A 18 -8.35 0.05 -1.90
CA ASP A 18 -8.90 0.81 -0.78
C ASP A 18 -7.79 0.97 0.25
N ILE A 19 -7.07 2.08 0.17
CA ILE A 19 -5.92 2.28 1.04
C ILE A 19 -6.34 2.23 2.52
N VAL A 20 -7.50 2.76 2.84
CA VAL A 20 -7.98 2.73 4.22
C VAL A 20 -8.25 1.31 4.66
N GLY A 21 -8.91 0.52 3.82
CA GLY A 21 -9.21 -0.86 4.16
C GLY A 21 -7.94 -1.70 4.28
N ILE A 22 -6.99 -1.48 3.38
CA ILE A 22 -5.76 -2.25 3.40
C ILE A 22 -4.91 -1.90 4.61
N ILE A 23 -4.68 -0.61 4.83
CA ILE A 23 -3.89 -0.19 5.99
C ILE A 23 -4.63 -0.54 7.27
N GLY A 24 -5.95 -0.41 7.27
CA GLY A 24 -6.76 -0.73 8.44
C GLY A 24 -6.70 -2.19 8.84
N THR A 25 -6.29 -3.05 7.93
CA THR A 25 -6.10 -4.46 8.25
C THR A 25 -4.92 -4.63 9.21
N TYR A 26 -3.92 -3.78 9.10
CA TYR A 26 -2.70 -3.88 9.90
C TYR A 26 -2.64 -2.84 11.01
N VAL A 27 -3.33 -1.73 10.83
CA VAL A 27 -3.24 -0.58 11.73
C VAL A 27 -4.64 -0.19 12.15
N ASP A 28 -4.81 0.15 13.42
CA ASP A 28 -6.12 0.54 13.94
C ASP A 28 -6.38 2.01 13.58
N LEU A 29 -7.01 2.22 12.45
CA LEU A 29 -7.31 3.57 11.97
C LEU A 29 -8.60 4.11 12.56
N ARG A 30 -8.60 5.39 12.86
CA ARG A 30 -9.78 6.08 13.36
C ARG A 30 -10.15 7.21 12.42
N GLN A 31 -11.42 7.30 12.09
CA GLN A 31 -11.88 8.33 11.18
C GLN A 31 -11.90 9.68 11.88
N SER A 32 -11.46 10.71 11.17
CA SER A 32 -11.42 12.06 11.70
C SER A 32 -11.50 13.04 10.54
N SER A 33 -12.61 13.77 10.46
CA SER A 33 -12.79 14.85 9.47
C SER A 33 -12.45 14.43 8.05
N GLY A 34 -12.98 13.28 7.63
CA GLY A 34 -12.76 12.84 6.25
C GLY A 34 -11.44 12.14 6.02
N GLN A 35 -10.64 12.00 7.05
CA GLN A 35 -9.38 11.29 6.97
C GLN A 35 -9.34 10.23 8.05
N TYR A 36 -8.32 9.39 8.00
CA TYR A 36 -8.14 8.35 9.00
C TYR A 36 -6.79 8.56 9.68
N ARG A 37 -6.76 8.39 10.99
CA ARG A 37 -5.56 8.66 11.77
C ARG A 37 -5.28 7.54 12.75
N SER A 38 -4.02 7.42 13.13
CA SER A 38 -3.61 6.42 14.12
C SER A 38 -2.21 6.73 14.58
N LYS A 39 -1.69 5.86 15.46
CA LYS A 39 -0.28 5.87 15.76
C LYS A 39 0.48 5.44 14.52
N CYS A 40 1.68 5.96 14.37
CA CYS A 40 2.51 5.56 13.24
C CYS A 40 2.97 4.12 13.42
N PRO A 41 2.72 3.25 12.45
CA PRO A 41 3.14 1.85 12.57
C PRO A 41 4.63 1.65 12.31
N PHE A 42 5.34 2.70 11.91
CA PHE A 42 6.75 2.58 11.54
C PHE A 42 7.69 2.99 12.66
N HIS A 43 7.16 3.53 13.74
CA HIS A 43 7.97 3.85 14.89
C HIS A 43 7.10 3.81 16.14
N ASP A 44 7.76 3.80 17.29
CA ASP A 44 7.05 3.76 18.55
C ASP A 44 6.62 5.14 18.97
N GLY A 45 5.42 5.52 18.60
CA GLY A 45 4.88 6.79 18.98
C GLY A 45 3.60 6.59 19.77
N ASP A 46 3.33 7.50 20.67
CA ASP A 46 2.10 7.45 21.45
C ASP A 46 1.01 8.31 20.87
N ASN A 47 1.36 9.18 19.95
CA ASN A 47 0.40 10.13 19.42
C ASN A 47 -0.46 9.46 18.35
N ILE A 48 -1.74 9.31 18.63
CA ILE A 48 -2.67 8.61 17.75
C ILE A 48 -3.07 9.45 16.56
N THR A 49 -2.59 10.67 16.44
CA THR A 49 -2.92 11.53 15.31
C THR A 49 -1.73 11.79 14.39
N THR A 50 -0.62 11.12 14.67
CA THR A 50 0.60 11.33 13.90
C THR A 50 0.50 10.75 12.49
N PHE A 51 -0.10 9.59 12.38
CA PHE A 51 -0.20 8.89 11.10
C PHE A 51 -1.55 9.19 10.48
N SER A 52 -1.54 9.65 9.25
CA SER A 52 -2.75 10.09 8.56
C SER A 52 -2.89 9.36 7.24
N VAL A 53 -4.10 8.92 6.93
CA VAL A 53 -4.40 8.28 5.65
C VAL A 53 -5.50 9.08 4.97
N SER A 54 -5.26 9.45 3.72
CA SER A 54 -6.24 10.19 2.94
C SER A 54 -6.84 9.29 1.88
N PRO A 55 -8.10 8.87 2.06
CA PRO A 55 -8.73 7.98 1.09
C PRO A 55 -8.95 8.65 -0.26
N GLN A 56 -9.15 9.96 -0.25
CA GLN A 56 -9.40 10.68 -1.49
C GLN A 56 -8.16 10.77 -2.35
N LYS A 57 -7.01 10.95 -1.72
CA LYS A 57 -5.76 11.05 -2.44
C LYS A 57 -5.06 9.71 -2.59
N GLY A 58 -5.47 8.72 -1.82
CA GLY A 58 -4.86 7.40 -1.88
C GLY A 58 -3.43 7.40 -1.34
N ILE A 59 -3.17 8.24 -0.35
CA ILE A 59 -1.83 8.33 0.24
C ILE A 59 -1.92 8.34 1.75
N TYR A 60 -0.80 8.07 2.38
CA TYR A 60 -0.66 8.17 3.83
C TYR A 60 0.53 9.07 4.14
N HIS A 61 0.57 9.54 5.36
CA HIS A 61 1.67 10.40 5.78
C HIS A 61 1.79 10.37 7.30
N CYS A 62 3.00 10.28 7.79
CA CYS A 62 3.29 10.39 9.20
C CYS A 62 4.02 11.69 9.44
N PHE A 63 3.43 12.56 10.26
CA PHE A 63 4.00 13.88 10.47
C PHE A 63 5.27 13.83 11.32
N THR A 64 5.42 12.81 12.12
CA THR A 64 6.57 12.71 12.99
C THR A 64 7.80 12.19 12.26
N CYS A 65 7.67 11.07 11.58
CA CYS A 65 8.82 10.49 10.88
C CYS A 65 8.88 10.91 9.42
N LYS A 66 7.90 11.69 8.97
CA LYS A 66 7.87 12.23 7.62
C LYS A 66 7.90 11.17 6.54
N GLU A 67 7.35 10.02 6.86
CA GLU A 67 7.18 8.96 5.90
C GLU A 67 5.84 9.10 5.22
N GLY A 68 5.77 8.76 3.96
CA GLY A 68 4.52 8.84 3.25
C GLY A 68 4.61 8.15 1.91
N GLY A 69 3.45 8.00 1.27
CA GLY A 69 3.41 7.39 -0.03
C GLY A 69 2.05 6.76 -0.29
N ASN A 70 2.02 5.86 -1.27
CA ASN A 70 0.78 5.19 -1.61
C ASN A 70 0.70 3.83 -0.93
N VAL A 71 -0.31 3.05 -1.29
CA VAL A 71 -0.53 1.76 -0.65
C VAL A 71 0.64 0.80 -0.89
N ILE A 72 1.28 0.89 -2.04
CA ILE A 72 2.43 0.02 -2.31
C ILE A 72 3.59 0.39 -1.39
N SER A 73 3.83 1.69 -1.20
CA SER A 73 4.87 2.13 -0.27
C SER A 73 4.62 1.62 1.14
N PHE A 74 3.36 1.65 1.56
CA PHE A 74 3.00 1.14 2.87
C PHE A 74 3.32 -0.34 3.00
N LEU A 75 2.95 -1.13 2.00
CA LEU A 75 3.20 -2.56 2.06
C LEU A 75 4.69 -2.86 2.06
N MET A 76 5.46 -2.13 1.25
CA MET A 76 6.89 -2.33 1.23
C MET A 76 7.51 -2.08 2.61
N LYS A 77 7.07 -1.02 3.25
CA LYS A 77 7.64 -0.62 4.51
C LYS A 77 7.14 -1.45 5.68
N TYR A 78 5.84 -1.65 5.73
CA TYR A 78 5.26 -2.34 6.87
C TYR A 78 5.57 -3.83 6.87
N LEU A 79 5.52 -4.46 5.71
CA LEU A 79 5.74 -5.89 5.59
C LEU A 79 7.17 -6.23 5.15
N SER A 80 8.01 -5.21 4.98
CA SER A 80 9.40 -5.40 4.55
C SER A 80 9.48 -6.14 3.23
N LEU A 81 8.70 -5.70 2.28
CA LEU A 81 8.67 -6.30 0.95
C LEU A 81 9.40 -5.40 -0.04
N ASP A 82 9.90 -6.00 -1.13
CA ASP A 82 10.43 -5.18 -2.20
C ASP A 82 9.26 -4.72 -3.08
N PHE A 83 9.56 -3.94 -4.11
CA PHE A 83 8.51 -3.35 -4.93
C PHE A 83 7.64 -4.43 -5.59
N ILE A 84 8.28 -5.41 -6.19
CA ILE A 84 7.54 -6.47 -6.89
C ILE A 84 6.68 -7.26 -5.92
N GLU A 85 7.23 -7.60 -4.77
CA GLU A 85 6.48 -8.34 -3.77
C GLU A 85 5.29 -7.53 -3.26
N ALA A 86 5.47 -6.23 -3.11
CA ALA A 86 4.37 -5.38 -2.66
C ALA A 86 3.27 -5.32 -3.71
N VAL A 87 3.65 -5.24 -4.99
CA VAL A 87 2.66 -5.23 -6.06
C VAL A 87 1.91 -6.56 -6.09
N GLU A 88 2.62 -7.65 -5.93
CA GLU A 88 1.99 -8.97 -5.90
C GLU A 88 1.02 -9.09 -4.73
N LYS A 89 1.42 -8.58 -3.58
CA LYS A 89 0.55 -8.60 -2.42
C LYS A 89 -0.71 -7.78 -2.65
N LEU A 90 -0.55 -6.62 -3.25
CA LEU A 90 -1.69 -5.75 -3.52
C LEU A 90 -2.64 -6.39 -4.52
N ALA A 91 -2.08 -7.04 -5.54
CA ALA A 91 -2.90 -7.75 -6.52
C ALA A 91 -3.68 -8.87 -5.85
N GLU A 92 -3.04 -9.57 -4.94
CA GLU A 92 -3.69 -10.63 -4.20
C GLU A 92 -4.84 -10.10 -3.36
N ILE A 93 -4.62 -8.98 -2.70
CA ILE A 93 -5.65 -8.36 -1.88
C ILE A 93 -6.86 -7.98 -2.72
N ASN A 94 -6.61 -7.51 -3.94
CA ASN A 94 -7.69 -7.09 -4.84
C ASN A 94 -8.21 -8.23 -5.71
N HIS A 95 -7.65 -9.42 -5.56
CA HIS A 95 -8.09 -10.60 -6.31
C HIS A 95 -7.95 -10.42 -7.81
N VAL A 96 -6.84 -9.85 -8.24
CA VAL A 96 -6.56 -9.68 -9.67
C VAL A 96 -5.25 -10.35 -10.01
N GLU A 97 -5.13 -10.74 -11.26
CA GLU A 97 -3.91 -11.36 -11.75
C GLU A 97 -2.98 -10.32 -12.35
N ILE A 98 -1.69 -10.48 -12.12
CA ILE A 98 -0.70 -9.59 -12.68
C ILE A 98 -0.33 -10.03 -14.08
N PRO A 99 -0.53 -9.18 -15.07
CA PRO A 99 -0.08 -9.52 -16.43
C PRO A 99 1.45 -9.37 -16.51
N ARG A 100 2.12 -10.45 -16.74
CA ARG A 100 3.57 -10.43 -16.82
C ARG A 100 3.99 -10.60 -18.26
N THR A 101 4.77 -9.67 -18.71
CA THR A 101 5.19 -9.68 -20.10
C THR A 101 6.25 -10.72 -20.36
N ALA A 102 6.91 -11.08 -19.31
CA ALA A 102 7.94 -12.08 -19.52
C ALA A 102 7.40 -13.44 -19.47
N THR A 103 6.91 -13.99 -19.72
CA THR A 103 6.46 -15.09 -19.56
C THR A 103 6.25 -16.13 -19.72
N LYS A 104 6.12 -16.42 -19.64
CA LYS A 104 5.74 -17.16 -19.64
C LYS A 104 5.76 -18.19 -19.75
N LEU A 105 6.02 -18.72 -19.54
CA LEU A 105 6.04 -19.61 -19.61
C LEU A 105 5.49 -20.52 -19.36
N GLY A 106 5.42 -20.88 -19.36
CA GLY A 106 4.89 -21.63 -19.17
C GLY A 106 4.68 -22.29 -18.96
N PRO A 107 4.38 -22.93 -18.93
CA PRO A 107 3.80 -23.55 -18.69
C PRO A 107 3.51 -23.64 -18.00
N ASP A 108 3.61 -23.28 -17.93
CA ASP A 108 3.38 -23.34 -17.41
C ASP A 108 3.08 -23.65 -17.20
#